data_d026b3180f71874792fe50d9108bdc17
#
_entry.id   d026b3180f71874792fe50d9108bdc17
#
_cell.length_a   1.000
_cell.length_b   1.000
_cell.length_c   1.000
_cell.angle_alpha   90.00
_cell.angle_beta   90.00
_cell.angle_gamma   90.00
#
_symmetry.space_group_name_H-M   'P 1'
#
loop_
_entity.id
_entity.type
_entity.pdbx_description
1 polymer ?
#
loop_
_entity_poly.entity_id
_entity_poly.type
_entity_poly.pdbx_seq_one_letter_code
_entity_poly.pdbx_strand_id
1 'polypeptide(L)'
;SGDLGDPEFSYGAVIGKAFGNLIAGIITAPFRALGALFGAGSDAKLDSIDFEPGRAALAPPEREKLAAVAGAMKERKTLTLVVPPAQSAEVDTPALKSLAVRTDIVGRMGLELTPGDDPGPVDAANPRAQVAIEAVFSERYAPEVLALVKQRAVAAAPAGKSPAGAPPAFYQSLLERMIKEQPVSDKELAQLATRRAEAIVAEVSGADGVAAKRVQLGKARPASAANNKVVTLQLELE
;
A
#
# COMPACT_ATOMS: atom_id res chain seq x y z
N SER A 1 0.02 -37.63 -22.55
CA SER A 1 -0.22 -36.19 -22.66
C SER A 1 -1.25 -35.80 -21.64
N GLY A 2 -0.84 -35.38 -20.46
CA GLY A 2 -1.68 -34.87 -19.40
C GLY A 2 -1.34 -33.40 -19.23
N ASP A 3 -2.33 -32.58 -19.51
CA ASP A 3 -2.31 -31.14 -19.30
C ASP A 3 -2.45 -30.90 -17.80
N LEU A 4 -1.41 -30.36 -17.17
CA LEU A 4 -1.43 -29.96 -15.77
C LEU A 4 -2.00 -28.54 -15.73
N GLY A 5 -3.33 -28.45 -15.72
CA GLY A 5 -4.06 -27.23 -15.47
C GLY A 5 -3.68 -26.65 -14.11
N ASP A 6 -3.27 -25.39 -14.17
CA ASP A 6 -2.94 -24.51 -13.06
C ASP A 6 -4.07 -24.52 -12.00
N PRO A 7 -3.83 -24.89 -10.74
CA PRO A 7 -4.87 -24.79 -9.72
C PRO A 7 -5.12 -23.33 -9.40
N GLU A 8 -6.21 -22.78 -9.89
CA GLU A 8 -6.77 -21.51 -9.42
C GLU A 8 -7.10 -21.61 -7.93
N PHE A 9 -6.11 -21.36 -7.09
CA PHE A 9 -6.34 -21.13 -5.67
C PHE A 9 -7.00 -19.77 -5.48
N SER A 10 -8.31 -19.78 -5.39
CA SER A 10 -9.10 -18.62 -4.96
C SER A 10 -8.82 -18.33 -3.49
N TYR A 11 -7.76 -17.59 -3.20
CA TYR A 11 -7.39 -17.17 -1.85
C TYR A 11 -8.46 -16.29 -1.20
N GLY A 12 -9.28 -15.58 -1.97
CA GLY A 12 -10.37 -14.74 -1.46
C GLY A 12 -11.47 -15.54 -0.75
N ALA A 13 -11.81 -16.74 -1.24
CA ALA A 13 -12.86 -17.58 -0.63
C ALA A 13 -12.36 -18.29 0.65
N VAL A 14 -11.07 -18.57 0.76
CA VAL A 14 -10.46 -19.18 1.96
C VAL A 14 -10.29 -18.15 3.07
N ILE A 15 -9.93 -16.90 2.72
CA ILE A 15 -9.80 -15.81 3.67
C ILE A 15 -11.16 -15.42 4.27
N GLY A 16 -12.23 -15.35 3.46
CA GLY A 16 -13.55 -14.90 3.93
C GLY A 16 -14.27 -15.85 4.89
N LYS A 17 -13.98 -17.16 4.90
CA LYS A 17 -14.61 -18.15 5.78
C LYS A 17 -13.85 -18.45 7.08
N ALA A 18 -12.56 -18.13 7.15
CA ALA A 18 -11.74 -18.36 8.36
C ALA A 18 -11.84 -17.24 9.41
N PHE A 19 -12.41 -16.09 9.06
CA PHE A 19 -12.39 -14.88 9.90
C PHE A 19 -13.53 -14.77 10.93
N GLY A 20 -14.47 -15.71 10.97
CA GLY A 20 -15.64 -15.62 11.85
C GLY A 20 -15.38 -15.81 13.35
N ASN A 21 -14.24 -16.34 13.79
CA ASN A 21 -14.10 -16.83 15.18
C ASN A 21 -12.73 -16.62 15.86
N LEU A 22 -11.86 -15.73 15.40
CA LEU A 22 -10.52 -15.55 16.01
C LEU A 22 -10.22 -14.11 16.45
N ILE A 23 -11.19 -13.44 17.07
CA ILE A 23 -10.92 -12.24 17.90
C ILE A 23 -10.78 -12.66 19.39
N ALA A 24 -10.15 -13.79 19.66
CA ALA A 24 -9.87 -14.22 21.01
C ALA A 24 -8.36 -14.27 21.22
N GLY A 25 -7.80 -13.22 21.84
CA GLY A 25 -6.47 -13.28 22.42
C GLY A 25 -5.39 -12.40 21.78
N ILE A 26 -5.69 -11.13 21.42
CA ILE A 26 -4.61 -10.14 21.24
C ILE A 26 -4.03 -9.89 22.63
N ILE A 27 -2.87 -10.50 22.93
CA ILE A 27 -2.17 -10.28 24.19
C ILE A 27 -1.39 -8.97 24.08
N THR A 28 -2.04 -7.84 24.34
CA THR A 28 -1.40 -6.50 24.37
C THR A 28 -0.66 -6.23 25.71
N ALA A 29 -0.91 -7.04 26.73
CA ALA A 29 -0.31 -6.89 28.05
C ALA A 29 1.24 -6.86 28.04
N PRO A 30 1.96 -7.68 27.23
CA PRO A 30 3.40 -7.60 27.15
C PRO A 30 3.91 -6.26 26.62
N PHE A 31 3.27 -5.67 25.63
CA PHE A 31 3.68 -4.40 25.02
C PHE A 31 3.57 -3.22 26.00
N ARG A 32 2.53 -3.19 26.84
CA ARG A 32 2.40 -2.16 27.89
C ARG A 32 3.53 -2.24 28.92
N ALA A 33 3.90 -3.46 29.31
CA ALA A 33 5.03 -3.67 30.22
C ALA A 33 6.36 -3.25 29.58
N LEU A 34 6.52 -3.40 28.27
CA LEU A 34 7.69 -2.97 27.53
C LEU A 34 7.75 -1.44 27.40
N GLY A 35 6.64 -0.77 27.11
CA GLY A 35 6.58 0.69 27.03
C GLY A 35 7.02 1.38 28.33
N ALA A 36 6.63 0.84 29.46
CA ALA A 36 7.01 1.35 30.77
C ALA A 36 8.53 1.24 31.04
N LEU A 37 9.21 0.23 30.48
CA LEU A 37 10.66 0.02 30.67
C LEU A 37 11.54 0.96 29.83
N PHE A 38 11.03 1.45 28.69
CA PHE A 38 11.80 2.26 27.72
C PHE A 38 11.43 3.74 27.71
N GLY A 39 10.69 4.21 28.73
CA GLY A 39 10.34 5.63 28.84
C GLY A 39 9.39 6.11 27.74
N ALA A 40 8.88 5.21 26.88
CA ALA A 40 7.76 5.49 26.03
C ALA A 40 6.56 5.69 26.96
N GLY A 41 5.98 6.90 27.01
CA GLY A 41 4.86 7.21 27.87
C GLY A 41 3.77 6.14 27.76
N SER A 42 2.90 6.03 28.75
CA SER A 42 1.84 5.01 28.85
C SER A 42 0.91 4.93 27.63
N ASP A 43 0.98 5.90 26.72
CA ASP A 43 0.16 6.02 25.52
C ASP A 43 0.85 5.53 24.24
N ALA A 44 2.13 5.12 24.29
CA ALA A 44 2.82 4.60 23.11
C ALA A 44 2.28 3.21 22.76
N LYS A 45 1.50 3.13 21.68
CA LYS A 45 0.99 1.88 21.11
C LYS A 45 2.12 1.14 20.40
N LEU A 46 2.92 0.38 21.17
CA LEU A 46 4.02 -0.44 20.64
C LEU A 46 3.52 -1.73 20.00
N ASP A 47 2.26 -2.08 20.19
CA ASP A 47 1.59 -3.26 19.65
C ASP A 47 1.05 -3.08 18.24
N SER A 48 1.23 -1.90 17.66
CA SER A 48 0.65 -1.59 16.34
C SER A 48 1.57 -0.70 15.51
N ILE A 49 1.63 -1.01 14.21
CA ILE A 49 2.41 -0.28 13.20
C ILE A 49 1.47 0.23 12.12
N ASP A 50 1.58 1.52 11.84
CA ASP A 50 0.76 2.20 10.84
C ASP A 50 1.49 2.31 9.49
N PHE A 51 0.78 1.98 8.43
CA PHE A 51 1.24 2.12 7.05
C PHE A 51 0.36 3.08 6.27
N GLU A 52 0.97 3.81 5.37
CA GLU A 52 0.21 4.55 4.35
C GLU A 52 -0.55 3.58 3.44
N PRO A 53 -1.77 3.94 2.99
CA PRO A 53 -2.53 3.13 2.05
C PRO A 53 -1.73 2.76 0.79
N GLY A 54 -1.78 1.49 0.39
CA GLY A 54 -1.07 0.96 -0.78
C GLY A 54 0.45 0.85 -0.63
N ARG A 55 1.03 1.18 0.53
CA ARG A 55 2.48 1.22 0.75
C ARG A 55 2.93 0.24 1.83
N ALA A 56 4.18 -0.19 1.72
CA ALA A 56 4.86 -1.05 2.71
C ALA A 56 6.08 -0.36 3.35
N ALA A 57 6.36 0.89 3.00
CA ALA A 57 7.44 1.66 3.60
C ALA A 57 7.07 2.06 5.03
N LEU A 58 8.02 1.87 5.94
CA LEU A 58 7.89 2.28 7.34
C LEU A 58 8.19 3.78 7.48
N ALA A 59 7.24 4.53 8.02
CA ALA A 59 7.46 5.92 8.38
C ALA A 59 8.45 6.04 9.57
N PRO A 60 9.19 7.17 9.70
CA PRO A 60 10.14 7.33 10.79
C PRO A 60 9.58 7.06 12.20
N PRO A 61 8.38 7.52 12.59
CA PRO A 61 7.81 7.21 13.91
C PRO A 61 7.58 5.70 14.11
N GLU A 62 7.23 4.97 13.06
CA GLU A 62 7.01 3.52 13.14
C GLU A 62 8.31 2.75 13.31
N ARG A 63 9.40 3.24 12.70
CA ARG A 63 10.75 2.69 12.92
C ARG A 63 11.21 2.91 14.36
N GLU A 64 10.93 4.07 14.96
CA GLU A 64 11.23 4.33 16.37
C GLU A 64 10.47 3.38 17.30
N LYS A 65 9.18 3.11 17.02
CA LYS A 65 8.41 2.09 17.75
C LYS A 65 9.06 0.71 17.66
N LEU A 66 9.44 0.30 16.43
CA LEU A 66 10.09 -1.00 16.21
C LEU A 66 11.46 -1.09 16.87
N ALA A 67 12.23 -0.01 16.89
CA ALA A 67 13.50 0.05 17.62
C ALA A 67 13.30 -0.14 19.14
N ALA A 68 12.25 0.47 19.72
CA ALA A 68 11.89 0.26 21.13
C ALA A 68 11.48 -1.19 21.40
N VAL A 69 10.68 -1.81 20.50
CA VAL A 69 10.31 -3.23 20.57
C VAL A 69 11.55 -4.12 20.51
N ALA A 70 12.46 -3.87 19.56
CA ALA A 70 13.70 -4.62 19.41
C ALA A 70 14.61 -4.50 20.67
N GLY A 71 14.72 -3.30 21.23
CA GLY A 71 15.44 -3.05 22.48
C GLY A 71 14.87 -3.90 23.64
N ALA A 72 13.56 -3.87 23.80
CA ALA A 72 12.88 -4.66 24.82
C ALA A 72 13.05 -6.17 24.66
N MET A 73 13.03 -6.66 23.42
CA MET A 73 13.27 -8.07 23.12
C MET A 73 14.71 -8.50 23.37
N LYS A 74 15.69 -7.61 23.26
CA LYS A 74 17.10 -7.90 23.62
C LYS A 74 17.25 -8.19 25.10
N GLU A 75 16.59 -7.40 25.96
CA GLU A 75 16.58 -7.60 27.41
C GLU A 75 15.81 -8.88 27.82
N ARG A 76 14.78 -9.24 27.06
CA ARG A 76 13.94 -10.42 27.32
C ARG A 76 14.11 -11.48 26.23
N LYS A 77 15.08 -12.35 26.43
CA LYS A 77 15.51 -13.36 25.44
C LYS A 77 14.46 -14.43 25.12
N THR A 78 13.43 -14.59 25.93
CA THR A 78 12.36 -15.58 25.76
C THR A 78 11.24 -15.12 24.84
N LEU A 79 11.10 -13.81 24.60
CA LEU A 79 10.01 -13.27 23.79
C LEU A 79 10.25 -13.52 22.29
N THR A 80 9.20 -13.90 21.60
CA THR A 80 9.14 -14.01 20.16
C THR A 80 8.12 -13.01 19.63
N LEU A 81 8.51 -12.21 18.61
CA LEU A 81 7.61 -11.30 17.90
C LEU A 81 6.97 -12.03 16.74
N VAL A 82 5.65 -12.01 16.69
CA VAL A 82 4.86 -12.53 15.56
C VAL A 82 4.25 -11.36 14.82
N VAL A 83 4.52 -11.29 13.51
CA VAL A 83 4.10 -10.21 12.62
C VAL A 83 3.10 -10.77 11.61
N PRO A 84 1.78 -10.64 11.84
CA PRO A 84 0.79 -11.12 10.89
C PRO A 84 0.73 -10.20 9.66
N PRO A 85 0.88 -10.72 8.42
CA PRO A 85 0.61 -9.94 7.22
C PRO A 85 -0.80 -9.36 7.25
N ALA A 86 -0.94 -8.05 6.97
CA ALA A 86 -2.23 -7.39 7.07
C ALA A 86 -2.43 -6.33 5.98
N GLN A 87 -3.66 -6.23 5.46
CA GLN A 87 -4.09 -5.25 4.48
C GLN A 87 -5.56 -4.88 4.72
N SER A 88 -5.97 -3.72 4.21
CA SER A 88 -7.37 -3.29 4.17
C SER A 88 -7.79 -3.09 2.73
N ALA A 89 -8.65 -3.97 2.20
CA ALA A 89 -9.12 -3.87 0.82
C ALA A 89 -9.83 -2.53 0.55
N GLU A 90 -10.54 -2.00 1.54
CA GLU A 90 -11.27 -0.73 1.44
C GLU A 90 -10.35 0.46 1.15
N VAL A 91 -9.18 0.49 1.78
CA VAL A 91 -8.26 1.63 1.74
C VAL A 91 -7.08 1.37 0.80
N ASP A 92 -6.57 0.14 0.78
CA ASP A 92 -5.42 -0.22 -0.05
C ASP A 92 -5.78 -0.34 -1.53
N THR A 93 -6.98 -0.82 -1.89
CA THR A 93 -7.36 -0.96 -3.30
C THR A 93 -7.36 0.38 -4.04
N PRO A 94 -8.02 1.45 -3.58
CA PRO A 94 -7.97 2.74 -4.28
C PRO A 94 -6.57 3.34 -4.31
N ALA A 95 -5.77 3.14 -3.27
CA ALA A 95 -4.38 3.59 -3.22
C ALA A 95 -3.50 2.86 -4.25
N LEU A 96 -3.61 1.53 -4.34
CA LEU A 96 -2.88 0.74 -5.35
C LEU A 96 -3.29 1.10 -6.78
N LYS A 97 -4.58 1.33 -7.05
CA LYS A 97 -5.06 1.81 -8.34
C LYS A 97 -4.40 3.13 -8.74
N SER A 98 -4.42 4.10 -7.83
CA SER A 98 -3.79 5.41 -8.04
C SER A 98 -2.28 5.28 -8.24
N LEU A 99 -1.61 4.48 -7.41
CA LEU A 99 -0.17 4.26 -7.51
C LEU A 99 0.21 3.66 -8.86
N ALA A 100 -0.46 2.61 -9.32
CA ALA A 100 -0.19 1.95 -10.60
C ALA A 100 -0.30 2.93 -11.78
N VAL A 101 -1.40 3.70 -11.86
CA VAL A 101 -1.61 4.66 -12.95
C VAL A 101 -0.57 5.78 -12.92
N ARG A 102 -0.24 6.30 -11.74
CA ARG A 102 0.79 7.36 -11.60
C ARG A 102 2.17 6.84 -11.99
N THR A 103 2.50 5.60 -11.60
CA THR A 103 3.77 4.95 -11.99
C THR A 103 3.90 4.81 -13.50
N ASP A 104 2.84 4.37 -14.19
CA ASP A 104 2.83 4.25 -15.64
C ASP A 104 3.05 5.62 -16.33
N ILE A 105 2.38 6.67 -15.84
CA ILE A 105 2.51 8.02 -16.39
C ILE A 105 3.92 8.57 -16.16
N VAL A 106 4.45 8.45 -14.95
CA VAL A 106 5.81 8.93 -14.61
C VAL A 106 6.87 8.19 -15.40
N GLY A 107 6.72 6.88 -15.59
CA GLY A 107 7.57 6.09 -16.49
C GLY A 107 7.53 6.58 -17.93
N ARG A 108 6.35 6.98 -18.44
CA ARG A 108 6.20 7.59 -19.78
C ARG A 108 6.80 9.00 -19.88
N MET A 109 6.93 9.71 -18.76
CA MET A 109 7.66 10.98 -18.71
C MET A 109 9.19 10.78 -18.75
N GLY A 110 9.68 9.53 -18.77
CA GLY A 110 11.10 9.19 -18.77
C GLY A 110 11.76 9.28 -17.40
N LEU A 111 10.97 9.23 -16.32
CA LEU A 111 11.49 9.19 -14.96
C LEU A 111 11.59 7.73 -14.49
N GLU A 112 12.78 7.32 -14.09
CA GLU A 112 13.01 6.00 -13.51
C GLU A 112 12.65 6.03 -12.02
N LEU A 113 11.81 5.09 -11.60
CA LEU A 113 11.43 4.90 -10.21
C LEU A 113 12.09 3.62 -9.69
N THR A 114 12.65 3.69 -8.50
CA THR A 114 13.09 2.50 -7.77
C THR A 114 11.84 1.73 -7.26
N PRO A 115 11.87 0.39 -7.25
CA PRO A 115 10.76 -0.37 -6.68
C PRO A 115 10.42 0.06 -5.25
N GLY A 116 9.17 0.51 -5.06
CA GLY A 116 8.69 1.02 -3.77
C GLY A 116 8.67 2.54 -3.63
N ASP A 117 9.28 3.30 -4.57
CA ASP A 117 9.20 4.75 -4.59
C ASP A 117 7.77 5.23 -4.89
N ASP A 118 7.45 6.42 -4.36
CA ASP A 118 6.22 7.11 -4.72
C ASP A 118 6.45 7.98 -5.96
N PRO A 119 5.70 7.74 -7.05
CA PRO A 119 5.79 8.60 -8.23
C PRO A 119 5.34 10.05 -7.96
N GLY A 120 4.79 10.33 -6.79
CA GLY A 120 4.20 11.62 -6.47
C GLY A 120 2.88 11.89 -7.20
N PRO A 121 2.29 13.07 -7.01
CA PRO A 121 1.11 13.50 -7.74
C PRO A 121 1.46 13.83 -9.19
N VAL A 122 0.57 13.46 -10.12
CA VAL A 122 0.67 13.83 -11.53
C VAL A 122 -0.01 15.18 -11.73
N ASP A 123 0.76 16.18 -12.14
CA ASP A 123 0.23 17.51 -12.45
C ASP A 123 -0.37 17.53 -13.87
N ALA A 124 -1.69 17.54 -13.96
CA ALA A 124 -2.42 17.61 -15.22
C ALA A 124 -2.24 18.93 -16.01
N ALA A 125 -1.64 19.96 -15.41
CA ALA A 125 -1.28 21.19 -16.09
C ALA A 125 0.12 21.12 -16.74
N ASN A 126 0.96 20.16 -16.37
CA ASN A 126 2.29 19.96 -16.93
C ASN A 126 2.21 19.37 -18.34
N PRO A 127 2.76 20.01 -19.38
CA PRO A 127 2.69 19.52 -20.76
C PRO A 127 3.30 18.12 -20.96
N ARG A 128 4.39 17.78 -20.24
CA ARG A 128 4.99 16.45 -20.31
C ARG A 128 4.06 15.38 -19.73
N ALA A 129 3.40 15.70 -18.60
CA ALA A 129 2.43 14.82 -18.00
C ALA A 129 1.20 14.64 -18.91
N GLN A 130 0.75 15.70 -19.60
CA GLN A 130 -0.35 15.61 -20.56
C GLN A 130 -0.05 14.64 -21.69
N VAL A 131 1.13 14.70 -22.30
CA VAL A 131 1.58 13.76 -23.33
C VAL A 131 1.62 12.31 -22.79
N ALA A 132 2.16 12.13 -21.58
CA ALA A 132 2.22 10.82 -20.94
C ALA A 132 0.83 10.27 -20.60
N ILE A 133 -0.09 11.11 -20.09
CA ILE A 133 -1.50 10.75 -19.84
C ILE A 133 -2.19 10.30 -21.12
N GLU A 134 -2.04 11.04 -22.24
CA GLU A 134 -2.61 10.66 -23.53
C GLU A 134 -2.04 9.33 -24.03
N ALA A 135 -0.73 9.11 -23.89
CA ALA A 135 -0.08 7.85 -24.28
C ALA A 135 -0.63 6.66 -23.51
N VAL A 136 -0.63 6.73 -22.18
CA VAL A 136 -1.17 5.67 -21.31
C VAL A 136 -2.65 5.44 -21.55
N PHE A 137 -3.43 6.49 -21.76
CA PHE A 137 -4.85 6.38 -22.06
C PHE A 137 -5.08 5.69 -23.40
N SER A 138 -4.34 6.06 -24.46
CA SER A 138 -4.48 5.46 -25.79
C SER A 138 -4.12 3.97 -25.81
N GLU A 139 -3.17 3.54 -25.00
CA GLU A 139 -2.82 2.13 -24.86
C GLU A 139 -3.93 1.31 -24.21
N ARG A 140 -4.66 1.92 -23.25
CA ARG A 140 -5.73 1.24 -22.51
C ARG A 140 -7.08 1.25 -23.24
N TYR A 141 -7.39 2.32 -23.97
CA TYR A 141 -8.75 2.56 -24.51
C TYR A 141 -8.80 2.76 -26.03
N ALA A 142 -7.71 2.62 -26.73
CA ALA A 142 -7.48 2.93 -28.12
C ALA A 142 -7.42 4.44 -28.47
N PRO A 143 -6.62 4.82 -29.49
CA PRO A 143 -6.40 6.22 -29.89
C PRO A 143 -7.69 6.93 -30.34
N GLU A 144 -8.61 6.21 -30.97
CA GLU A 144 -9.88 6.75 -31.46
C GLU A 144 -10.78 7.24 -30.32
N VAL A 145 -10.75 6.52 -29.18
CA VAL A 145 -11.49 6.93 -27.97
C VAL A 145 -10.91 8.22 -27.42
N LEU A 146 -9.57 8.34 -27.36
CA LEU A 146 -8.91 9.56 -26.93
C LEU A 146 -9.28 10.74 -27.84
N ALA A 147 -9.22 10.56 -29.18
CA ALA A 147 -9.56 11.60 -30.13
C ALA A 147 -11.00 12.12 -29.94
N LEU A 148 -11.95 11.21 -29.74
CA LEU A 148 -13.36 11.54 -29.53
C LEU A 148 -13.59 12.33 -28.25
N VAL A 149 -13.01 11.88 -27.10
CA VAL A 149 -13.20 12.57 -25.81
C VAL A 149 -12.46 13.91 -25.79
N LYS A 150 -11.30 14.03 -26.45
CA LYS A 150 -10.55 15.26 -26.59
C LYS A 150 -11.31 16.31 -27.43
N GLN A 151 -11.89 15.89 -28.56
CA GLN A 151 -12.73 16.76 -29.41
C GLN A 151 -13.91 17.31 -28.60
N ARG A 152 -14.60 16.48 -27.83
CA ARG A 152 -15.72 16.90 -26.98
C ARG A 152 -15.28 17.90 -25.90
N ALA A 153 -14.12 17.68 -25.27
CA ALA A 153 -13.60 18.56 -24.24
C ALA A 153 -13.23 19.93 -24.81
N VAL A 154 -12.62 19.99 -26.00
CA VAL A 154 -12.30 21.24 -26.68
C VAL A 154 -13.58 22.00 -27.10
N ALA A 155 -14.58 21.28 -27.63
CA ALA A 155 -15.86 21.88 -28.03
C ALA A 155 -16.67 22.44 -26.84
N ALA A 156 -16.50 21.85 -25.65
CA ALA A 156 -17.16 22.30 -24.41
C ALA A 156 -16.41 23.46 -23.70
N ALA A 157 -15.19 23.78 -24.12
CA ALA A 157 -14.41 24.86 -23.52
C ALA A 157 -15.03 26.24 -23.84
N PRO A 158 -15.06 27.19 -22.87
CA PRO A 158 -15.58 28.53 -23.10
C PRO A 158 -14.82 29.25 -24.19
N ALA A 159 -15.54 29.88 -25.14
CA ALA A 159 -14.95 30.63 -26.23
C ALA A 159 -14.03 31.78 -25.70
N GLY A 160 -12.81 31.82 -26.21
CA GLY A 160 -11.82 32.88 -25.88
C GLY A 160 -10.84 32.54 -24.76
N LYS A 161 -10.91 31.37 -24.14
CA LYS A 161 -9.96 30.92 -23.08
C LYS A 161 -9.23 29.62 -23.41
N SER A 162 -9.38 29.08 -24.61
CA SER A 162 -8.64 27.89 -25.02
C SER A 162 -7.23 28.27 -25.45
N PRO A 163 -6.18 27.92 -24.68
CA PRO A 163 -4.87 27.72 -25.26
C PRO A 163 -4.99 26.62 -26.34
N ALA A 164 -4.02 26.56 -27.26
CA ALA A 164 -4.01 25.56 -28.33
C ALA A 164 -3.92 24.14 -27.76
N GLY A 165 -5.04 23.59 -27.27
CA GLY A 165 -5.10 22.27 -26.65
C GLY A 165 -6.30 22.04 -25.73
N ALA A 166 -6.44 20.84 -25.21
CA ALA A 166 -7.46 20.51 -24.23
C ALA A 166 -7.09 21.14 -22.84
N PRO A 167 -8.07 21.57 -22.03
CA PRO A 167 -7.82 22.18 -20.74
C PRO A 167 -7.28 21.16 -19.72
N PRO A 168 -6.55 21.59 -18.66
CA PRO A 168 -6.02 20.70 -17.62
C PRO A 168 -7.08 19.80 -16.97
N ALA A 169 -8.32 20.30 -16.84
CA ALA A 169 -9.45 19.51 -16.32
C ALA A 169 -9.78 18.28 -17.19
N PHE A 170 -9.51 18.34 -18.47
CA PHE A 170 -9.65 17.19 -19.36
C PHE A 170 -8.64 16.10 -19.00
N TYR A 171 -7.37 16.43 -18.82
CA TYR A 171 -6.33 15.47 -18.43
C TYR A 171 -6.57 14.90 -17.04
N GLN A 172 -7.08 15.72 -16.13
CA GLN A 172 -7.51 15.24 -14.82
C GLN A 172 -8.64 14.21 -14.93
N SER A 173 -9.61 14.41 -15.83
CA SER A 173 -10.70 13.45 -16.05
C SER A 173 -10.22 12.14 -16.67
N LEU A 174 -9.21 12.18 -17.57
CA LEU A 174 -8.58 10.97 -18.09
C LEU A 174 -7.87 10.18 -16.99
N LEU A 175 -7.12 10.89 -16.13
CA LEU A 175 -6.41 10.30 -15.00
C LEU A 175 -7.40 9.62 -14.03
N GLU A 176 -8.45 10.31 -13.63
CA GLU A 176 -9.50 9.78 -12.74
C GLU A 176 -10.18 8.53 -13.33
N ARG A 177 -10.47 8.56 -14.64
CA ARG A 177 -11.05 7.40 -15.33
C ARG A 177 -10.09 6.22 -15.30
N MET A 178 -8.83 6.42 -15.64
CA MET A 178 -7.82 5.36 -15.61
C MET A 178 -7.66 4.77 -14.20
N ILE A 179 -7.64 5.61 -13.17
CA ILE A 179 -7.57 5.16 -11.77
C ILE A 179 -8.82 4.36 -11.39
N LYS A 180 -10.00 4.85 -11.73
CA LYS A 180 -11.27 4.17 -11.42
C LYS A 180 -11.33 2.78 -12.03
N GLU A 181 -10.91 2.64 -13.28
CA GLU A 181 -10.98 1.40 -14.06
C GLU A 181 -9.75 0.50 -13.88
N GLN A 182 -8.68 0.97 -13.20
CA GLN A 182 -7.50 0.15 -12.90
C GLN A 182 -7.89 -1.11 -12.11
N PRO A 183 -7.58 -2.32 -12.60
CA PRO A 183 -7.78 -3.54 -11.83
C PRO A 183 -6.76 -3.64 -10.70
N VAL A 184 -7.17 -4.20 -9.58
CA VAL A 184 -6.31 -4.65 -8.48
C VAL A 184 -6.79 -6.03 -8.06
N SER A 185 -5.91 -7.00 -8.08
CA SER A 185 -6.21 -8.38 -7.72
C SER A 185 -6.01 -8.64 -6.21
N ASP A 186 -6.68 -9.69 -5.70
CA ASP A 186 -6.47 -10.17 -4.33
C ASP A 186 -5.02 -10.58 -4.09
N LYS A 187 -4.31 -11.04 -5.14
CA LYS A 187 -2.89 -11.39 -5.08
C LYS A 187 -2.03 -10.16 -4.79
N GLU A 188 -2.31 -9.03 -5.43
CA GLU A 188 -1.58 -7.77 -5.18
C GLU A 188 -1.80 -7.27 -3.76
N LEU A 189 -3.03 -7.36 -3.24
CA LEU A 189 -3.33 -7.04 -1.85
C LEU A 189 -2.60 -7.97 -0.88
N ALA A 190 -2.58 -9.27 -1.14
CA ALA A 190 -1.85 -10.24 -0.32
C ALA A 190 -0.33 -9.99 -0.36
N GLN A 191 0.22 -9.64 -1.52
CA GLN A 191 1.62 -9.25 -1.66
C GLN A 191 1.95 -7.97 -0.89
N LEU A 192 1.05 -6.98 -0.88
CA LEU A 192 1.21 -5.78 -0.07
C LEU A 192 1.26 -6.11 1.42
N ALA A 193 0.34 -6.96 1.90
CA ALA A 193 0.31 -7.44 3.27
C ALA A 193 1.64 -8.12 3.67
N THR A 194 2.13 -9.00 2.80
CA THR A 194 3.41 -9.71 3.02
C THR A 194 4.58 -8.73 3.06
N ARG A 195 4.69 -7.79 2.11
CA ARG A 195 5.76 -6.78 2.10
C ARG A 195 5.76 -5.91 3.36
N ARG A 196 4.59 -5.55 3.91
CA ARG A 196 4.48 -4.81 5.19
C ARG A 196 5.06 -5.62 6.35
N ALA A 197 4.69 -6.89 6.45
CA ALA A 197 5.19 -7.76 7.49
C ALA A 197 6.71 -8.00 7.35
N GLU A 198 7.20 -8.21 6.14
CA GLU A 198 8.64 -8.34 5.85
C GLU A 198 9.43 -7.07 6.19
N ALA A 199 8.87 -5.88 5.92
CA ALA A 199 9.50 -4.62 6.31
C ALA A 199 9.66 -4.49 7.82
N ILE A 200 8.66 -4.90 8.61
CA ILE A 200 8.74 -4.95 10.07
C ILE A 200 9.80 -5.97 10.52
N VAL A 201 9.78 -7.17 9.96
CA VAL A 201 10.76 -8.22 10.28
C VAL A 201 12.18 -7.75 9.99
N ALA A 202 12.41 -7.11 8.83
CA ALA A 202 13.71 -6.58 8.45
C ALA A 202 14.19 -5.48 9.40
N GLU A 203 13.29 -4.56 9.81
CA GLU A 203 13.64 -3.48 10.73
C GLU A 203 14.02 -4.01 12.12
N VAL A 204 13.25 -4.95 12.67
CA VAL A 204 13.49 -5.54 14.00
C VAL A 204 14.73 -6.45 14.00
N SER A 205 15.01 -7.14 12.90
CA SER A 205 16.12 -8.09 12.74
C SER A 205 17.38 -7.46 12.14
N GLY A 206 17.43 -6.15 11.89
CA GLY A 206 18.57 -5.44 11.28
C GLY A 206 19.91 -5.66 12.01
N ALA A 207 20.99 -5.03 11.55
CA ALA A 207 22.39 -5.35 11.90
C ALA A 207 22.66 -5.52 13.40
N ASP A 208 22.02 -4.70 14.24
CA ASP A 208 22.07 -4.80 15.71
C ASP A 208 20.74 -5.29 16.31
N GLY A 209 19.91 -5.94 15.49
CA GLY A 209 18.55 -6.31 15.82
C GLY A 209 18.41 -7.59 16.65
N VAL A 210 17.17 -8.07 16.71
CA VAL A 210 16.80 -9.32 17.37
C VAL A 210 17.12 -10.48 16.43
N ALA A 211 17.61 -11.60 16.97
CA ALA A 211 17.90 -12.79 16.16
C ALA A 211 16.66 -13.21 15.33
N ALA A 212 16.85 -13.44 14.03
CA ALA A 212 15.77 -13.70 13.07
C ALA A 212 14.81 -14.83 13.50
N LYS A 213 15.31 -15.86 14.20
CA LYS A 213 14.47 -16.94 14.73
C LYS A 213 13.42 -16.51 15.75
N ARG A 214 13.56 -15.30 16.31
CA ARG A 214 12.66 -14.69 17.29
C ARG A 214 11.70 -13.66 16.69
N VAL A 215 11.74 -13.46 15.37
CA VAL A 215 10.82 -12.59 14.64
C VAL A 215 10.22 -13.42 13.51
N GLN A 216 8.93 -13.69 13.60
CA GLN A 216 8.26 -14.64 12.71
C GLN A 216 7.06 -14.00 12.01
N LEU A 217 6.79 -14.42 10.78
CA LEU A 217 5.56 -14.08 10.10
C LEU A 217 4.41 -14.89 10.68
N GLY A 218 3.34 -14.22 11.07
CA GLY A 218 2.12 -14.84 11.54
C GLY A 218 1.15 -15.19 10.41
N LYS A 219 -0.04 -15.65 10.77
CA LYS A 219 -1.15 -15.86 9.82
C LYS A 219 -1.70 -14.50 9.37
N ALA A 220 -1.97 -14.37 8.06
CA ALA A 220 -2.55 -13.16 7.50
C ALA A 220 -3.87 -12.79 8.18
N ARG A 221 -4.09 -11.50 8.42
CA ARG A 221 -5.28 -10.93 9.07
C ARG A 221 -5.75 -9.67 8.34
N PRO A 222 -7.05 -9.32 8.43
CA PRO A 222 -7.49 -7.99 8.00
C PRO A 222 -6.88 -6.92 8.90
N ALA A 223 -6.41 -5.84 8.29
CA ALA A 223 -5.93 -4.68 9.02
C ALA A 223 -7.09 -3.77 9.45
N SER A 224 -6.91 -3.06 10.54
CA SER A 224 -7.74 -1.94 10.90
C SER A 224 -7.39 -0.74 10.03
N ALA A 225 -8.38 -0.02 9.50
CA ALA A 225 -8.18 1.22 8.76
C ALA A 225 -8.74 2.39 9.57
N ALA A 226 -7.86 3.08 10.28
CA ALA A 226 -8.26 4.25 11.06
C ALA A 226 -8.50 5.45 10.14
N ASN A 227 -9.75 5.95 10.09
CA ASN A 227 -10.15 7.15 9.33
C ASN A 227 -9.75 7.14 7.84
N ASN A 228 -9.61 5.97 7.20
CA ASN A 228 -9.16 5.79 5.81
C ASN A 228 -7.81 6.47 5.47
N LYS A 229 -7.00 6.80 6.47
CA LYS A 229 -5.71 7.48 6.30
C LYS A 229 -4.51 6.58 6.52
N VAL A 230 -4.65 5.59 7.39
CA VAL A 230 -3.59 4.64 7.71
C VAL A 230 -4.15 3.23 7.81
N VAL A 231 -3.31 2.25 7.54
CA VAL A 231 -3.61 0.83 7.69
C VAL A 231 -2.77 0.30 8.85
N THR A 232 -3.43 -0.05 9.95
CA THR A 232 -2.78 -0.46 11.19
C THR A 232 -2.61 -1.98 11.23
N LEU A 233 -1.37 -2.43 11.33
CA LEU A 233 -0.98 -3.83 11.52
C LEU A 233 -0.73 -4.07 13.00
N GLN A 234 -1.36 -5.09 13.58
CA GLN A 234 -1.17 -5.47 14.98
C GLN A 234 -0.03 -6.47 15.12
N LEU A 235 0.85 -6.22 16.08
CA LEU A 235 1.95 -7.09 16.46
C LEU A 235 1.52 -8.03 17.61
N GLU A 236 2.16 -9.19 17.70
CA GLU A 236 1.94 -10.15 18.79
C GLU A 236 3.27 -10.53 19.41
N LEU A 237 3.27 -10.74 20.73
CA LEU A 237 4.42 -11.27 21.48
C LEU A 237 4.03 -12.58 22.15
N GLU A 238 4.87 -13.59 21.95
CA GLU A 238 4.77 -14.92 22.55
C GLU A 238 5.98 -15.21 23.46
#